data_b7af60ab17753af33028771a6e30b2c0
#
_entry.id   b7af60ab17753af33028771a6e30b2c0
#
_cell.length_a   1.000
_cell.length_b   1.000
_cell.length_c   1.000
_cell.angle_alpha   90.00
_cell.angle_beta   90.00
_cell.angle_gamma   90.00
#
_symmetry.space_group_name_H-M   'P 1'
#
loop_
_entity.id
_entity.type
_entity.pdbx_description
1 polymer ?
#
loop_
_entity_poly.entity_id
_entity_poly.type
_entity_poly.pdbx_seq_one_letter_code
_entity_poly.pdbx_strand_id
1 'polypeptide(L)'
;MDLSPFFANVEWYFDALPGVRNGRGFGLKKIWGTSRLLPLMLETLRKRQRSVLLLITVIVIIAFAWWGNPGNRMRGGTGGTVAKINGRSVTAGEFQKAASGLPIAAALGMMDMAGPLTGGSRSRQEATENYAWNLIVMRDAAKRLEIAPTTDQIRDAEKAIPEFQTNNQFDPAKYRQLVDGYLKSQGLTAADLDDVVADHLRFTALSKLVTGSSPFPEAMFRQEFEQQFQKMSPAIIRFKNSDFESSVQVSDDEAKKFYEERKSTFQSPEKRKVELVALTLPEDQKKLPEDQKITAKKPLSEKADAFDQIALQDPKAFEQAAKDKGLEVQQTDFFTQTAPDKALLVDPALIRQAFNLTSENPVSDVIEGSNGYYVLKLVQVEPSKQLTFDEAKDQVIAQLKGEKVAAALQAKAKEVRDKILSDKDADFVKAAEKAGYKPETPAPFALGDESADRELRVSLLMNKVDLDEGATSKVITDQNGGFIVHVIKKDPVDEKKYEEDKKTAYGQANDQYAAAIFSEWLKVEQQRAGVPLSKQGRNG
;
A
#
# COMPACT_ATOMS: atom_id res chain seq x y z
N MET A 1 21.79 3.44 1.80
CA MET A 1 21.26 3.89 3.11
C MET A 1 19.76 4.04 2.93
N ASP A 2 18.94 3.28 3.64
CA ASP A 2 17.49 3.41 3.55
C ASP A 2 17.05 4.57 4.44
N LEU A 3 16.59 5.67 3.85
CA LEU A 3 16.15 6.88 4.54
C LEU A 3 14.65 6.87 4.88
N SER A 4 13.97 5.73 4.68
CA SER A 4 12.54 5.58 5.00
C SER A 4 12.16 6.01 6.42
N PRO A 5 13.02 5.91 7.44
CA PRO A 5 12.71 6.42 8.78
C PRO A 5 12.71 7.95 8.91
N PHE A 6 13.36 8.66 7.98
CA PHE A 6 13.55 10.11 8.11
C PHE A 6 12.26 10.93 8.02
N PHE A 7 11.19 10.37 7.46
CA PHE A 7 9.97 11.12 7.12
C PHE A 7 8.71 10.77 7.91
N ALA A 8 8.80 9.87 8.87
CA ALA A 8 7.65 9.55 9.74
C ALA A 8 7.16 10.74 10.60
N ASN A 9 7.92 11.82 10.67
CA ASN A 9 7.63 12.97 11.55
C ASN A 9 7.03 14.21 10.87
N VAL A 10 6.90 14.23 9.53
CA VAL A 10 6.43 15.43 8.81
C VAL A 10 4.91 15.67 8.95
N GLU A 11 4.12 14.66 9.26
CA GLU A 11 2.67 14.80 9.41
C GLU A 11 2.19 15.61 10.64
N TRP A 12 3.05 15.87 11.61
CA TRP A 12 2.66 16.48 12.90
C TRP A 12 2.55 18.01 12.91
N TYR A 13 2.96 18.69 11.89
CA TYR A 13 2.97 20.16 11.91
C TYR A 13 1.63 20.80 11.51
N PHE A 14 0.63 20.02 11.05
CA PHE A 14 -0.61 20.55 10.47
C PHE A 14 -1.88 20.32 11.30
N ASP A 15 -1.81 19.59 12.41
CA ASP A 15 -3.00 19.29 13.25
C ASP A 15 -3.40 20.42 14.22
N ALA A 16 -2.80 21.59 14.14
CA ALA A 16 -3.01 22.72 15.06
C ALA A 16 -3.90 23.85 14.51
N LEU A 17 -4.90 23.56 13.68
CA LEU A 17 -5.92 24.57 13.33
C LEU A 17 -7.33 24.04 13.60
N PRO A 18 -8.14 24.73 14.46
CA PRO A 18 -9.49 24.31 14.82
C PRO A 18 -10.54 24.85 13.87
N GLY A 19 -11.49 24.00 13.54
CA GLY A 19 -12.83 24.41 13.14
C GLY A 19 -13.28 23.98 11.76
N VAL A 20 -14.18 23.00 11.69
CA VAL A 20 -15.55 23.12 11.20
C VAL A 20 -16.28 21.78 11.43
N ARG A 21 -17.40 21.90 12.14
CA ARG A 21 -18.33 20.80 12.48
C ARG A 21 -19.62 20.90 11.66
N ASN A 22 -20.19 19.73 11.36
CA ASN A 22 -21.63 19.40 11.20
C ASN A 22 -22.32 19.49 9.84
N GLY A 23 -22.93 18.35 9.45
CA GLY A 23 -24.36 18.34 9.28
C GLY A 23 -25.01 17.36 8.29
N ARG A 24 -25.66 16.34 8.84
CA ARG A 24 -26.95 15.73 8.47
C ARG A 24 -27.10 14.84 7.22
N GLY A 25 -27.64 13.65 7.50
CA GLY A 25 -28.01 12.60 6.55
C GLY A 25 -29.38 12.80 5.89
N PHE A 26 -29.61 12.04 4.83
CA PHE A 26 -30.92 11.74 4.27
C PHE A 26 -30.98 10.30 3.76
N GLY A 27 -32.06 9.62 4.14
CA GLY A 27 -32.34 8.23 3.81
C GLY A 27 -32.98 8.05 2.44
N LEU A 28 -32.81 6.88 1.86
CA LEU A 28 -33.51 6.43 0.65
C LEU A 28 -34.30 5.16 0.91
N LYS A 29 -35.59 5.26 0.59
CA LYS A 29 -36.61 4.23 0.68
C LYS A 29 -36.51 3.22 -0.48
N LYS A 30 -36.76 1.99 -0.12
CA LYS A 30 -36.97 0.78 -0.91
C LYS A 30 -38.24 0.86 -1.77
N ILE A 31 -38.18 0.47 -3.05
CA ILE A 31 -39.36 0.12 -3.84
C ILE A 31 -39.12 -1.24 -4.52
N TRP A 32 -39.93 -2.21 -4.15
CA TRP A 32 -40.09 -3.50 -4.83
C TRP A 32 -41.32 -3.44 -5.74
N GLY A 33 -41.20 -3.96 -6.95
CA GLY A 33 -42.29 -4.17 -7.87
C GLY A 33 -42.07 -5.42 -8.69
N THR A 34 -42.89 -6.41 -8.46
CA THR A 34 -42.99 -7.71 -9.15
C THR A 34 -43.61 -7.55 -10.52
N SER A 35 -43.12 -8.28 -11.54
CA SER A 35 -43.92 -8.65 -12.71
C SER A 35 -43.47 -9.98 -13.31
N ARG A 36 -44.39 -10.91 -13.29
CA ARG A 36 -44.38 -12.19 -14.02
C ARG A 36 -44.58 -11.89 -15.50
N LEU A 37 -43.67 -12.31 -16.38
CA LEU A 37 -43.91 -12.62 -17.81
C LEU A 37 -42.64 -13.29 -18.41
N LEU A 38 -42.48 -14.59 -18.17
CA LEU A 38 -41.46 -15.39 -18.85
C LEU A 38 -41.92 -16.87 -18.85
N PRO A 39 -42.69 -17.33 -19.84
CA PRO A 39 -42.31 -18.58 -20.49
C PRO A 39 -42.57 -18.69 -22.00
N LEU A 40 -42.96 -17.64 -22.70
CA LEU A 40 -43.36 -17.77 -24.13
C LEU A 40 -42.26 -17.42 -25.16
N MET A 41 -41.07 -16.96 -24.72
CA MET A 41 -39.96 -16.59 -25.63
C MET A 41 -38.94 -17.71 -25.91
N LEU A 42 -38.96 -18.80 -25.16
CA LEU A 42 -37.94 -19.85 -25.30
C LEU A 42 -38.15 -20.81 -26.48
N GLU A 43 -39.37 -20.99 -26.95
CA GLU A 43 -39.62 -21.88 -28.10
C GLU A 43 -39.30 -21.27 -29.47
N THR A 44 -39.41 -19.95 -29.62
CA THR A 44 -39.04 -19.24 -30.85
C THR A 44 -37.53 -19.06 -31.03
N LEU A 45 -36.77 -19.01 -29.93
CA LEU A 45 -35.31 -18.95 -29.95
C LEU A 45 -34.64 -20.24 -30.43
N ARG A 46 -35.24 -21.41 -30.15
CA ARG A 46 -34.68 -22.70 -30.55
C ARG A 46 -34.78 -22.99 -32.06
N LYS A 47 -35.73 -22.42 -32.76
CA LYS A 47 -35.92 -22.64 -34.22
C LYS A 47 -35.02 -21.75 -35.09
N ARG A 48 -34.43 -20.69 -34.57
CA ARG A 48 -33.54 -19.77 -35.33
C ARG A 48 -32.15 -19.58 -34.68
N GLN A 49 -31.66 -20.61 -34.04
CA GLN A 49 -30.41 -20.57 -33.27
C GLN A 49 -29.21 -20.01 -34.05
N ARG A 50 -29.06 -20.37 -35.34
CA ARG A 50 -27.95 -19.88 -36.18
C ARG A 50 -28.08 -18.38 -36.52
N SER A 51 -29.29 -17.89 -36.78
CA SER A 51 -29.51 -16.49 -37.14
C SER A 51 -29.46 -15.58 -35.91
N VAL A 52 -29.89 -16.07 -34.74
CA VAL A 52 -29.81 -15.35 -33.45
C VAL A 52 -28.35 -15.30 -32.97
N LEU A 53 -27.58 -16.38 -33.11
CA LEU A 53 -26.15 -16.40 -32.83
C LEU A 53 -25.38 -15.43 -33.74
N LEU A 54 -25.70 -15.41 -35.05
CA LEU A 54 -25.11 -14.44 -35.97
C LEU A 54 -25.47 -13.00 -35.59
N LEU A 55 -26.72 -12.74 -35.20
CA LEU A 55 -27.13 -11.40 -34.74
C LEU A 55 -26.44 -11.00 -33.44
N ILE A 56 -26.34 -11.91 -32.47
CA ILE A 56 -25.60 -11.69 -31.21
C ILE A 56 -24.11 -11.49 -31.51
N THR A 57 -23.51 -12.30 -32.39
CA THR A 57 -22.12 -12.15 -32.79
C THR A 57 -21.88 -10.79 -33.46
N VAL A 58 -22.79 -10.33 -34.33
CA VAL A 58 -22.70 -9.00 -34.95
C VAL A 58 -22.89 -7.90 -33.91
N ILE A 59 -23.82 -8.05 -32.96
CA ILE A 59 -24.02 -7.09 -31.86
C ILE A 59 -22.80 -7.06 -30.94
N VAL A 60 -22.21 -8.23 -30.62
CA VAL A 60 -20.99 -8.35 -29.83
C VAL A 60 -19.80 -7.75 -30.58
N ILE A 61 -19.65 -8.02 -31.88
CA ILE A 61 -18.59 -7.39 -32.71
C ILE A 61 -18.78 -5.87 -32.76
N ILE A 62 -20.01 -5.39 -32.92
CA ILE A 62 -20.33 -3.96 -32.87
C ILE A 62 -20.10 -3.39 -31.48
N ALA A 63 -20.46 -4.12 -30.41
CA ALA A 63 -20.19 -3.72 -29.04
C ALA A 63 -18.67 -3.74 -28.73
N PHE A 64 -17.93 -4.73 -29.23
CA PHE A 64 -16.46 -4.76 -29.09
C PHE A 64 -15.78 -3.72 -29.99
N ALA A 65 -16.28 -3.49 -31.20
CA ALA A 65 -15.78 -2.39 -32.05
C ALA A 65 -16.09 -1.00 -31.45
N TRP A 66 -17.16 -0.92 -30.68
CA TRP A 66 -17.56 0.32 -30.00
C TRP A 66 -17.01 0.46 -28.58
N TRP A 67 -16.79 -0.68 -27.86
CA TRP A 67 -16.31 -0.67 -26.47
C TRP A 67 -14.84 -1.12 -26.33
N GLY A 68 -14.34 -1.90 -27.24
CA GLY A 68 -13.00 -2.51 -27.22
C GLY A 68 -11.90 -1.72 -27.94
N ASN A 69 -12.19 -0.57 -28.55
CA ASN A 69 -11.17 0.26 -29.17
C ASN A 69 -11.04 1.60 -28.46
N PRO A 70 -10.09 1.72 -27.50
CA PRO A 70 -9.84 2.98 -26.79
C PRO A 70 -9.49 4.13 -27.74
N GLY A 71 -8.93 3.83 -28.93
CA GLY A 71 -8.56 4.81 -29.95
C GLY A 71 -9.74 5.45 -30.71
N ASN A 72 -10.93 4.84 -30.71
CA ASN A 72 -12.06 5.34 -31.54
C ASN A 72 -13.10 6.15 -30.73
N ARG A 73 -13.07 6.10 -29.39
CA ARG A 73 -13.94 6.95 -28.55
C ARG A 73 -13.52 8.42 -28.52
N MET A 74 -12.29 8.72 -28.99
CA MET A 74 -11.75 10.07 -28.95
C MET A 74 -11.84 10.82 -30.28
N ARG A 75 -12.35 10.21 -31.34
CA ARG A 75 -12.62 10.93 -32.62
C ARG A 75 -14.00 11.59 -32.69
N GLY A 76 -14.84 11.38 -31.68
CA GLY A 76 -16.15 11.99 -31.53
C GLY A 76 -16.19 13.03 -30.42
N GLY A 77 -15.64 14.25 -30.63
CA GLY A 77 -15.85 15.37 -29.74
C GLY A 77 -14.73 15.64 -28.72
N THR A 78 -13.65 16.27 -29.17
CA THR A 78 -12.62 16.92 -28.32
C THR A 78 -13.19 18.09 -27.49
N GLY A 79 -14.49 18.34 -27.51
CA GLY A 79 -15.17 19.48 -26.89
C GLY A 79 -15.91 19.17 -25.57
N GLY A 80 -15.98 17.93 -25.12
CA GLY A 80 -16.66 17.59 -23.87
C GLY A 80 -15.91 18.12 -22.65
N THR A 81 -16.59 18.92 -21.79
CA THR A 81 -16.03 19.42 -20.52
C THR A 81 -15.95 18.26 -19.52
N VAL A 82 -14.76 17.95 -19.04
CA VAL A 82 -14.53 16.91 -18.01
C VAL A 82 -14.71 17.50 -16.61
N ALA A 83 -14.22 18.72 -16.40
CA ALA A 83 -14.35 19.45 -15.13
C ALA A 83 -14.22 20.96 -15.37
N LYS A 84 -14.50 21.75 -14.31
CA LYS A 84 -14.17 23.17 -14.27
C LYS A 84 -13.08 23.41 -13.24
N ILE A 85 -12.02 24.12 -13.64
CA ILE A 85 -10.89 24.51 -12.80
C ILE A 85 -10.80 26.03 -12.82
N ASN A 86 -10.82 26.68 -11.66
CA ASN A 86 -10.82 28.14 -11.53
C ASN A 86 -11.88 28.81 -12.42
N GLY A 87 -13.08 28.19 -12.55
CA GLY A 87 -14.16 28.70 -13.44
C GLY A 87 -13.97 28.39 -14.93
N ARG A 88 -12.81 27.89 -15.37
CA ARG A 88 -12.49 27.48 -16.75
C ARG A 88 -12.88 26.04 -17.00
N SER A 89 -13.49 25.75 -18.13
CA SER A 89 -13.76 24.38 -18.56
C SER A 89 -12.47 23.70 -19.03
N VAL A 90 -12.21 22.50 -18.49
CA VAL A 90 -11.16 21.58 -18.95
C VAL A 90 -11.78 20.57 -19.88
N THR A 91 -11.28 20.45 -21.10
CA THR A 91 -11.78 19.50 -22.10
C THR A 91 -11.13 18.12 -21.94
N ALA A 92 -11.80 17.08 -22.46
CA ALA A 92 -11.24 15.73 -22.48
C ALA A 92 -9.89 15.67 -23.23
N GLY A 93 -9.76 16.45 -24.31
CA GLY A 93 -8.51 16.55 -25.07
C GLY A 93 -7.37 17.17 -24.25
N GLU A 94 -7.65 18.26 -23.50
CA GLU A 94 -6.67 18.87 -22.60
C GLU A 94 -6.22 17.93 -21.49
N PHE A 95 -7.17 17.22 -20.87
CA PHE A 95 -6.87 16.23 -19.85
C PHE A 95 -5.99 15.09 -20.38
N GLN A 96 -6.35 14.56 -21.55
CA GLN A 96 -5.58 13.49 -22.16
C GLN A 96 -4.18 13.92 -22.59
N LYS A 97 -4.06 15.14 -23.14
CA LYS A 97 -2.75 15.71 -23.46
C LYS A 97 -1.89 15.88 -22.21
N ALA A 98 -2.46 16.28 -21.09
CA ALA A 98 -1.74 16.34 -19.83
C ALA A 98 -1.32 14.93 -19.37
N ALA A 99 -2.22 13.94 -19.42
CA ALA A 99 -1.94 12.55 -19.03
C ALA A 99 -0.81 11.90 -19.85
N SER A 100 -0.73 12.21 -21.16
CA SER A 100 0.32 11.69 -22.06
C SER A 100 1.72 12.21 -21.72
N GLY A 101 1.85 13.23 -20.88
CA GLY A 101 3.14 13.73 -20.41
C GLY A 101 3.83 12.80 -19.41
N LEU A 102 3.09 12.00 -18.65
CA LEU A 102 3.68 11.13 -17.63
C LEU A 102 4.70 10.11 -18.17
N PRO A 103 4.40 9.31 -19.23
CA PRO A 103 5.38 8.40 -19.80
C PRO A 103 6.60 9.13 -20.41
N ILE A 104 6.44 10.35 -20.92
CA ILE A 104 7.55 11.15 -21.40
C ILE A 104 8.44 11.60 -20.24
N ALA A 105 7.85 12.15 -19.18
CA ALA A 105 8.57 12.56 -17.98
C ALA A 105 9.36 11.39 -17.35
N ALA A 106 8.73 10.20 -17.29
CA ALA A 106 9.40 8.99 -16.81
C ALA A 106 10.57 8.56 -17.71
N ALA A 107 10.40 8.62 -19.04
CA ALA A 107 11.47 8.27 -20.00
C ALA A 107 12.64 9.26 -19.96
N LEU A 108 12.43 10.49 -19.52
CA LEU A 108 13.43 11.55 -19.37
C LEU A 108 14.02 11.62 -17.95
N GLY A 109 13.68 10.68 -17.06
CA GLY A 109 14.17 10.69 -15.67
C GLY A 109 13.65 11.86 -14.81
N MET A 110 12.61 12.59 -15.23
CA MET A 110 12.02 13.74 -14.53
C MET A 110 11.12 13.30 -13.36
N MET A 111 11.64 12.40 -12.51
CA MET A 111 10.88 11.84 -11.38
C MET A 111 10.70 12.85 -10.24
N ASP A 112 11.54 13.87 -10.16
CA ASP A 112 11.40 15.02 -9.26
C ASP A 112 10.09 15.78 -9.48
N MET A 113 9.62 15.89 -10.74
CA MET A 113 8.31 16.42 -11.09
C MET A 113 7.22 15.36 -11.07
N ALA A 114 7.46 14.20 -11.67
CA ALA A 114 6.44 13.15 -11.81
C ALA A 114 5.98 12.61 -10.45
N GLY A 115 6.89 12.43 -9.49
CA GLY A 115 6.60 11.93 -8.15
C GLY A 115 5.54 12.77 -7.41
N PRO A 116 5.79 14.06 -7.14
CA PRO A 116 4.80 14.95 -6.53
C PRO A 116 3.47 15.05 -7.29
N LEU A 117 3.51 15.04 -8.62
CA LEU A 117 2.30 15.13 -9.43
C LEU A 117 1.47 13.84 -9.46
N THR A 118 2.05 12.68 -9.27
CA THR A 118 1.32 11.41 -9.16
C THR A 118 0.76 11.15 -7.75
N GLY A 119 1.37 11.72 -6.71
CA GLY A 119 0.91 11.80 -5.33
C GLY A 119 0.39 10.49 -4.74
N GLY A 120 1.22 9.61 -4.20
CA GLY A 120 0.81 8.44 -3.39
C GLY A 120 -0.17 7.45 -4.04
N SER A 121 -0.25 7.43 -5.38
CA SER A 121 -1.17 6.60 -6.17
C SER A 121 -0.94 5.11 -5.95
N ARG A 122 -2.02 4.33 -5.83
CA ARG A 122 -1.99 2.88 -5.60
C ARG A 122 -2.04 2.06 -6.90
N SER A 123 -2.34 2.70 -8.03
CA SER A 123 -2.41 2.06 -9.35
C SER A 123 -1.85 2.96 -10.43
N ARG A 124 -1.44 2.36 -11.57
CA ARG A 124 -0.97 3.12 -12.74
C ARG A 124 -2.05 4.07 -13.27
N GLN A 125 -3.31 3.65 -13.27
CA GLN A 125 -4.41 4.48 -13.74
C GLN A 125 -4.57 5.71 -12.84
N GLU A 126 -4.61 5.51 -11.52
CA GLU A 126 -4.68 6.59 -10.53
C GLU A 126 -3.49 7.55 -10.66
N ALA A 127 -2.28 7.03 -10.85
CA ALA A 127 -1.09 7.85 -11.08
C ALA A 127 -1.22 8.73 -12.32
N THR A 128 -1.76 8.19 -13.42
CA THR A 128 -1.97 8.93 -14.66
C THR A 128 -3.05 10.01 -14.49
N GLU A 129 -4.14 9.69 -13.81
CA GLU A 129 -5.23 10.63 -13.51
C GLU A 129 -4.75 11.77 -12.60
N ASN A 130 -4.06 11.44 -11.51
CA ASN A 130 -3.51 12.41 -10.57
C ASN A 130 -2.48 13.33 -11.26
N TYR A 131 -1.56 12.73 -12.02
CA TYR A 131 -0.58 13.50 -12.80
C TYR A 131 -1.27 14.52 -13.72
N ALA A 132 -2.28 14.11 -14.48
CA ALA A 132 -2.97 14.99 -15.42
C ALA A 132 -3.67 16.15 -14.69
N TRP A 133 -4.41 15.90 -13.62
CA TRP A 133 -5.07 16.93 -12.85
C TRP A 133 -4.07 17.89 -12.19
N ASN A 134 -3.03 17.34 -11.58
CA ASN A 134 -2.01 18.13 -10.90
C ASN A 134 -1.20 18.98 -11.88
N LEU A 135 -0.90 18.44 -13.06
CA LEU A 135 -0.23 19.19 -14.11
C LEU A 135 -1.08 20.37 -14.61
N ILE A 136 -2.39 20.18 -14.80
CA ILE A 136 -3.29 21.25 -15.22
C ILE A 136 -3.37 22.33 -14.14
N VAL A 137 -3.48 21.96 -12.87
CA VAL A 137 -3.47 22.92 -11.73
C VAL A 137 -2.15 23.66 -11.65
N MET A 138 -1.04 22.96 -11.80
CA MET A 138 0.32 23.53 -11.80
C MET A 138 0.49 24.54 -12.94
N ARG A 139 0.05 24.20 -14.16
CA ARG A 139 0.09 25.12 -15.33
C ARG A 139 -0.75 26.38 -15.09
N ASP A 140 -1.93 26.24 -14.48
CA ASP A 140 -2.80 27.37 -14.13
C ASP A 140 -2.13 28.26 -13.07
N ALA A 141 -1.49 27.66 -12.06
CA ALA A 141 -0.73 28.39 -11.05
C ALA A 141 0.49 29.11 -11.67
N ALA A 142 1.26 28.43 -12.53
CA ALA A 142 2.39 29.01 -13.24
C ALA A 142 1.97 30.22 -14.09
N LYS A 143 0.85 30.10 -14.82
CA LYS A 143 0.28 31.21 -15.62
C LYS A 143 -0.09 32.41 -14.74
N ARG A 144 -0.72 32.19 -13.60
CA ARG A 144 -1.10 33.24 -12.63
C ARG A 144 0.11 33.95 -12.05
N LEU A 145 1.22 33.24 -11.90
CA LEU A 145 2.48 33.73 -11.35
C LEU A 145 3.44 34.20 -12.45
N GLU A 146 2.96 34.29 -13.70
CA GLU A 146 3.72 34.75 -14.89
C GLU A 146 4.99 33.90 -15.15
N ILE A 147 4.98 32.64 -14.75
CA ILE A 147 6.07 31.69 -15.01
C ILE A 147 5.84 31.06 -16.39
N ALA A 148 6.53 31.57 -17.39
CA ALA A 148 6.43 31.13 -18.78
C ALA A 148 7.85 30.86 -19.34
N PRO A 149 8.30 29.61 -19.45
CA PRO A 149 9.58 29.28 -20.08
C PRO A 149 9.62 29.74 -21.54
N THR A 150 10.73 30.33 -21.95
CA THR A 150 10.93 30.72 -23.36
C THR A 150 11.36 29.53 -24.21
N THR A 151 11.19 29.62 -25.53
CA THR A 151 11.63 28.57 -26.46
C THR A 151 13.13 28.24 -26.32
N ASP A 152 13.97 29.25 -26.07
CA ASP A 152 15.40 29.05 -25.90
C ASP A 152 15.70 28.30 -24.57
N GLN A 153 14.99 28.63 -23.49
CA GLN A 153 15.10 27.91 -22.22
C GLN A 153 14.68 26.43 -22.36
N ILE A 154 13.60 26.15 -23.09
CA ILE A 154 13.16 24.78 -23.37
C ILE A 154 14.24 24.02 -24.13
N ARG A 155 14.75 24.59 -25.21
CA ARG A 155 15.81 23.97 -26.05
C ARG A 155 17.09 23.72 -25.26
N ASP A 156 17.50 24.65 -24.42
CA ASP A 156 18.70 24.53 -23.61
C ASP A 156 18.51 23.45 -22.51
N ALA A 157 17.31 23.39 -21.89
CA ALA A 157 16.96 22.34 -20.97
C ALA A 157 16.94 20.95 -21.61
N GLU A 158 16.40 20.82 -22.84
CA GLU A 158 16.45 19.56 -23.60
C GLU A 158 17.86 19.06 -23.83
N LYS A 159 18.79 19.96 -24.23
CA LYS A 159 20.19 19.60 -24.43
C LYS A 159 20.89 19.16 -23.14
N ALA A 160 20.39 19.66 -22.00
CA ALA A 160 20.94 19.34 -20.70
C ALA A 160 20.41 18.01 -20.11
N ILE A 161 19.38 17.40 -20.70
CA ILE A 161 18.82 16.12 -20.26
C ILE A 161 19.88 15.01 -20.41
N PRO A 162 20.24 14.28 -19.33
CA PRO A 162 21.28 13.25 -19.36
C PRO A 162 21.03 12.15 -20.39
N GLU A 163 19.74 11.79 -20.60
CA GLU A 163 19.30 10.77 -21.58
C GLU A 163 19.66 11.16 -23.01
N PHE A 164 19.82 12.46 -23.29
CA PHE A 164 20.23 13.00 -24.60
C PHE A 164 21.71 13.30 -24.69
N GLN A 165 22.52 12.89 -23.71
CA GLN A 165 23.94 13.19 -23.69
C GLN A 165 24.81 11.94 -23.86
N THR A 166 25.96 12.15 -24.53
CA THR A 166 27.09 11.22 -24.55
C THR A 166 28.34 12.00 -24.15
N ASN A 167 29.05 11.56 -23.13
CA ASN A 167 30.21 12.28 -22.54
C ASN A 167 29.90 13.73 -22.14
N ASN A 168 28.73 13.96 -21.52
CA ASN A 168 28.21 15.27 -21.09
C ASN A 168 28.00 16.26 -22.25
N GLN A 169 27.86 15.78 -23.48
CA GLN A 169 27.53 16.61 -24.65
C GLN A 169 26.25 16.07 -25.29
N PHE A 170 25.40 17.00 -25.80
CA PHE A 170 24.18 16.65 -26.50
C PHE A 170 24.45 15.73 -27.69
N ASP A 171 23.74 14.62 -27.73
CA ASP A 171 23.81 13.61 -28.80
C ASP A 171 22.52 13.59 -29.62
N PRO A 172 22.52 14.16 -30.83
CA PRO A 172 21.35 14.18 -31.70
C PRO A 172 20.83 12.79 -32.09
N ALA A 173 21.65 11.72 -31.98
CA ALA A 173 21.18 10.38 -32.27
C ALA A 173 20.28 9.84 -31.17
N LYS A 174 20.64 10.06 -29.90
CA LYS A 174 19.80 9.71 -28.74
C LYS A 174 18.48 10.48 -28.75
N TYR A 175 18.51 11.78 -29.06
CA TYR A 175 17.28 12.58 -29.19
C TYR A 175 16.36 11.99 -30.26
N ARG A 176 16.89 11.71 -31.47
CA ARG A 176 16.11 11.10 -32.55
C ARG A 176 15.59 9.71 -32.19
N GLN A 177 16.35 8.90 -31.50
CA GLN A 177 15.92 7.59 -31.06
C GLN A 177 14.69 7.67 -30.14
N LEU A 178 14.65 8.65 -29.24
CA LEU A 178 13.47 8.88 -28.41
C LEU A 178 12.30 9.38 -29.24
N VAL A 179 12.49 10.44 -30.02
CA VAL A 179 11.41 11.12 -30.76
C VAL A 179 10.84 10.27 -31.88
N ASP A 180 11.72 9.77 -32.79
CA ASP A 180 11.29 9.00 -33.98
C ASP A 180 10.98 7.52 -33.65
N GLY A 181 11.55 6.99 -32.56
CA GLY A 181 11.32 5.64 -32.09
C GLY A 181 10.18 5.57 -31.06
N TYR A 182 10.50 5.90 -29.82
CA TYR A 182 9.56 5.69 -28.71
C TYR A 182 8.33 6.60 -28.79
N LEU A 183 8.48 7.92 -28.90
CA LEU A 183 7.33 8.85 -28.88
C LEU A 183 6.40 8.58 -30.07
N LYS A 184 6.95 8.43 -31.27
CA LYS A 184 6.16 8.15 -32.46
C LYS A 184 5.38 6.84 -32.37
N SER A 185 5.95 5.80 -31.73
CA SER A 185 5.25 4.52 -31.49
C SER A 185 4.05 4.67 -30.56
N GLN A 186 4.07 5.66 -29.68
CA GLN A 186 2.98 6.02 -28.77
C GLN A 186 2.00 7.09 -29.36
N GLY A 187 2.20 7.50 -30.62
CA GLY A 187 1.42 8.54 -31.26
C GLY A 187 1.73 9.95 -30.76
N LEU A 188 2.89 10.14 -30.12
CA LEU A 188 3.38 11.41 -29.58
C LEU A 188 4.40 12.04 -30.52
N THR A 189 4.66 13.33 -30.33
CA THR A 189 5.50 14.16 -31.22
C THR A 189 6.60 14.88 -30.44
N ALA A 190 7.55 15.50 -31.16
CA ALA A 190 8.54 16.39 -30.55
C ALA A 190 7.88 17.55 -29.78
N ALA A 191 6.74 18.08 -30.25
CA ALA A 191 6.02 19.14 -29.54
C ALA A 191 5.45 18.67 -28.18
N ASP A 192 5.13 17.38 -28.02
CA ASP A 192 4.72 16.83 -26.73
C ASP A 192 5.93 16.70 -25.79
N LEU A 193 7.12 16.46 -26.31
CA LEU A 193 8.38 16.52 -25.57
C LEU A 193 8.67 17.96 -25.08
N ASP A 194 8.62 18.96 -26.01
CA ASP A 194 8.80 20.37 -25.67
C ASP A 194 7.84 20.80 -24.55
N ASP A 195 6.56 20.37 -24.61
CA ASP A 195 5.55 20.67 -23.57
C ASP A 195 5.96 20.08 -22.20
N VAL A 196 6.46 18.84 -22.16
CA VAL A 196 6.89 18.20 -20.90
C VAL A 196 8.14 18.88 -20.33
N VAL A 197 9.10 19.26 -21.17
CA VAL A 197 10.29 20.03 -20.74
C VAL A 197 9.89 21.41 -20.23
N ALA A 198 8.95 22.09 -20.91
CA ALA A 198 8.41 23.34 -20.42
C ALA A 198 7.69 23.19 -19.06
N ASP A 199 6.99 22.08 -18.85
CA ASP A 199 6.33 21.79 -17.58
C ASP A 199 7.35 21.50 -16.47
N HIS A 200 8.43 20.81 -16.77
CA HIS A 200 9.52 20.60 -15.83
C HIS A 200 10.19 21.92 -15.43
N LEU A 201 10.39 22.82 -16.37
CA LEU A 201 10.88 24.18 -16.07
C LEU A 201 9.90 24.98 -15.20
N ARG A 202 8.58 24.90 -15.48
CA ARG A 202 7.54 25.49 -14.62
C ARG A 202 7.54 24.90 -13.22
N PHE A 203 7.62 23.57 -13.14
CA PHE A 203 7.71 22.85 -11.87
C PHE A 203 8.91 23.31 -11.05
N THR A 204 10.10 23.33 -11.64
CA THR A 204 11.33 23.77 -10.99
C THR A 204 11.22 25.20 -10.47
N ALA A 205 10.68 26.11 -11.27
CA ALA A 205 10.48 27.50 -10.89
C ALA A 205 9.46 27.65 -9.75
N LEU A 206 8.31 26.93 -9.85
CA LEU A 206 7.29 26.92 -8.80
C LEU A 206 7.80 26.27 -7.52
N SER A 207 8.47 25.13 -7.61
CA SER A 207 9.07 24.46 -6.47
C SER A 207 10.02 25.40 -5.73
N LYS A 208 10.92 26.06 -6.46
CA LYS A 208 11.83 27.04 -5.88
C LYS A 208 11.12 28.24 -5.24
N LEU A 209 10.02 28.71 -5.85
CA LEU A 209 9.22 29.81 -5.31
C LEU A 209 8.48 29.39 -4.02
N VAL A 210 7.91 28.19 -4.00
CA VAL A 210 7.08 27.65 -2.93
C VAL A 210 7.93 27.21 -1.72
N THR A 211 9.05 26.54 -1.97
CA THR A 211 9.98 26.13 -0.91
C THR A 211 10.85 27.31 -0.42
N GLY A 212 10.88 28.38 -1.18
CA GLY A 212 11.72 29.54 -0.90
C GLY A 212 13.21 29.22 -1.00
N SER A 213 14.01 30.06 -0.37
CA SER A 213 15.44 29.80 -0.19
C SER A 213 15.72 29.05 1.13
N SER A 214 14.68 28.49 1.76
CA SER A 214 14.84 27.77 3.04
C SER A 214 15.16 26.31 2.76
N PRO A 215 16.42 25.91 2.88
CA PRO A 215 16.77 24.50 2.84
C PRO A 215 16.13 23.77 4.03
N PHE A 216 16.12 22.44 3.96
CA PHE A 216 15.76 21.63 5.13
C PHE A 216 16.54 22.14 6.36
N PRO A 217 15.87 22.45 7.50
CA PRO A 217 16.57 23.03 8.64
C PRO A 217 17.69 22.11 9.15
N GLU A 218 18.91 22.58 9.15
CA GLU A 218 20.06 21.78 9.60
C GLU A 218 19.89 21.25 11.02
N ALA A 219 19.24 22.02 11.88
CA ALA A 219 18.91 21.59 13.23
C ALA A 219 18.02 20.36 13.27
N MET A 220 17.06 20.23 12.34
CA MET A 220 16.21 19.04 12.21
C MET A 220 17.02 17.86 11.69
N PHE A 221 17.87 18.07 10.69
CA PHE A 221 18.74 17.01 10.18
C PHE A 221 19.67 16.50 11.29
N ARG A 222 20.23 17.40 12.08
CA ARG A 222 21.07 17.05 13.23
C ARG A 222 20.28 16.26 14.28
N GLN A 223 19.09 16.68 14.63
CA GLN A 223 18.24 15.99 15.59
C GLN A 223 17.91 14.56 15.13
N GLU A 224 17.58 14.36 13.85
CA GLU A 224 17.33 13.04 13.29
C GLU A 224 18.59 12.17 13.28
N PHE A 225 19.73 12.76 12.92
CA PHE A 225 21.01 12.08 12.99
C PHE A 225 21.33 11.63 14.42
N GLU A 226 21.17 12.52 15.40
CA GLU A 226 21.39 12.21 16.82
C GLU A 226 20.47 11.09 17.29
N GLN A 227 19.18 11.16 16.95
CA GLN A 227 18.22 10.11 17.31
C GLN A 227 18.59 8.75 16.73
N GLN A 228 19.13 8.71 15.51
CA GLN A 228 19.45 7.47 14.81
C GLN A 228 20.83 6.91 15.17
N PHE A 229 21.85 7.77 15.34
CA PHE A 229 23.24 7.36 15.43
C PHE A 229 23.91 7.66 16.76
N GLN A 230 23.36 8.53 17.59
CA GLN A 230 23.90 8.80 18.92
C GLN A 230 23.62 7.61 19.85
N LYS A 231 24.69 7.04 20.41
CA LYS A 231 24.56 5.94 21.35
C LYS A 231 24.02 6.42 22.69
N MET A 232 23.15 5.61 23.25
CA MET A 232 22.60 5.79 24.59
C MET A 232 22.89 4.57 25.46
N SER A 233 23.01 4.79 26.75
CA SER A 233 23.12 3.76 27.80
C SER A 233 21.77 3.68 28.52
N PRO A 234 20.90 2.73 28.19
CA PRO A 234 19.59 2.63 28.84
C PRO A 234 19.65 1.75 30.12
N ALA A 235 18.73 2.03 31.04
CA ALA A 235 18.29 1.10 32.06
C ALA A 235 16.84 0.68 31.79
N ILE A 236 16.56 -0.62 31.75
CA ILE A 236 15.27 -1.16 31.32
C ILE A 236 14.67 -1.99 32.44
N ILE A 237 13.46 -1.70 32.82
CA ILE A 237 12.68 -2.54 33.75
C ILE A 237 11.60 -3.27 32.94
N ARG A 238 11.66 -4.60 32.90
CA ARG A 238 10.67 -5.42 32.18
C ARG A 238 9.63 -5.99 33.14
N PHE A 239 8.41 -6.08 32.65
CA PHE A 239 7.25 -6.70 33.30
C PHE A 239 6.70 -7.77 32.35
N LYS A 240 6.59 -9.01 32.82
CA LYS A 240 6.11 -10.13 31.99
C LYS A 240 4.62 -10.34 32.22
N ASN A 241 3.86 -10.65 31.19
CA ASN A 241 2.45 -11.02 31.31
C ASN A 241 2.26 -12.20 32.29
N SER A 242 3.17 -13.19 32.25
CA SER A 242 3.14 -14.38 33.15
C SER A 242 3.12 -14.04 34.64
N ASP A 243 3.72 -12.90 35.04
CA ASP A 243 3.79 -12.49 36.46
C ASP A 243 2.42 -12.05 36.98
N PHE A 244 1.49 -11.73 36.07
CA PHE A 244 0.15 -11.23 36.40
C PHE A 244 -0.96 -12.25 36.13
N GLU A 245 -0.70 -13.32 35.36
CA GLU A 245 -1.70 -14.31 34.97
C GLU A 245 -2.36 -15.02 36.15
N SER A 246 -1.60 -15.28 37.22
CA SER A 246 -2.10 -15.94 38.42
C SER A 246 -2.97 -15.03 39.29
N SER A 247 -2.77 -13.72 39.20
CA SER A 247 -3.52 -12.73 39.98
C SER A 247 -4.85 -12.34 39.32
N VAL A 248 -5.03 -12.70 38.05
CA VAL A 248 -6.21 -12.34 37.27
C VAL A 248 -7.14 -13.54 37.14
N GLN A 249 -8.36 -13.35 37.61
CA GLN A 249 -9.47 -14.29 37.43
C GLN A 249 -10.56 -13.68 36.57
N VAL A 250 -11.24 -14.51 35.81
CA VAL A 250 -12.39 -14.15 34.98
C VAL A 250 -13.60 -14.95 35.50
N SER A 251 -14.62 -14.26 35.96
CA SER A 251 -15.87 -14.90 36.33
C SER A 251 -16.76 -15.14 35.11
N ASP A 252 -17.69 -16.08 35.21
CA ASP A 252 -18.66 -16.35 34.13
C ASP A 252 -19.52 -15.14 33.79
N ASP A 253 -19.88 -14.32 34.80
CA ASP A 253 -20.69 -13.12 34.57
C ASP A 253 -19.90 -12.04 33.80
N GLU A 254 -18.62 -11.85 34.14
CA GLU A 254 -17.74 -10.94 33.38
C GLU A 254 -17.55 -11.43 31.96
N ALA A 255 -17.34 -12.74 31.77
CA ALA A 255 -17.19 -13.33 30.44
C ALA A 255 -18.46 -13.15 29.60
N LYS A 256 -19.65 -13.38 30.17
CA LYS A 256 -20.94 -13.14 29.48
C LYS A 256 -21.10 -11.68 29.08
N LYS A 257 -20.81 -10.75 29.99
CA LYS A 257 -20.89 -9.31 29.71
C LYS A 257 -19.94 -8.93 28.58
N PHE A 258 -18.70 -9.38 28.62
CA PHE A 258 -17.69 -9.14 27.60
C PHE A 258 -18.12 -9.68 26.24
N TYR A 259 -18.70 -10.89 26.21
CA TYR A 259 -19.25 -11.48 24.99
C TYR A 259 -20.40 -10.63 24.43
N GLU A 260 -21.37 -10.22 25.25
CA GLU A 260 -22.50 -9.42 24.75
C GLU A 260 -22.07 -8.04 24.23
N GLU A 261 -21.07 -7.40 24.86
CA GLU A 261 -20.52 -6.13 24.41
C GLU A 261 -19.76 -6.24 23.07
N ARG A 262 -19.20 -7.43 22.79
CA ARG A 262 -18.35 -7.68 21.61
C ARG A 262 -18.84 -8.85 20.76
N LYS A 263 -20.11 -9.14 20.80
CA LYS A 263 -20.71 -10.31 20.17
C LYS A 263 -20.35 -10.48 18.71
N SER A 264 -20.31 -9.40 17.94
CA SER A 264 -19.97 -9.43 16.51
C SER A 264 -18.53 -9.89 16.21
N THR A 265 -17.63 -9.87 17.19
CA THR A 265 -16.24 -10.32 17.01
C THR A 265 -16.08 -11.84 17.19
N PHE A 266 -17.01 -12.48 17.88
CA PHE A 266 -16.97 -13.93 18.13
C PHE A 266 -17.70 -14.69 17.03
N GLN A 267 -16.97 -14.92 15.93
CA GLN A 267 -17.48 -15.66 14.79
C GLN A 267 -16.64 -16.90 14.53
N SER A 268 -17.29 -17.97 14.03
CA SER A 268 -16.53 -19.11 13.51
C SER A 268 -15.77 -18.67 12.26
N PRO A 269 -14.57 -19.20 12.02
CA PRO A 269 -13.92 -18.96 10.74
C PRO A 269 -14.76 -19.57 9.60
N GLU A 270 -14.75 -18.89 8.46
CA GLU A 270 -15.24 -19.50 7.22
C GLU A 270 -14.38 -20.72 6.88
N LYS A 271 -15.05 -21.84 6.53
CA LYS A 271 -14.36 -23.03 6.06
C LYS A 271 -14.70 -23.30 4.61
N ARG A 272 -13.71 -23.81 3.91
CA ARG A 272 -13.84 -24.17 2.50
C ARG A 272 -13.34 -25.56 2.25
N LYS A 273 -13.94 -26.18 1.22
CA LYS A 273 -13.52 -27.44 0.65
C LYS A 273 -13.32 -27.22 -0.83
N VAL A 274 -12.18 -27.60 -1.37
CA VAL A 274 -11.83 -27.39 -2.78
C VAL A 274 -11.32 -28.69 -3.42
N GLU A 275 -11.46 -28.79 -4.71
CA GLU A 275 -10.73 -29.69 -5.57
C GLU A 275 -9.51 -28.96 -6.16
N LEU A 276 -8.41 -29.67 -6.30
CA LEU A 276 -7.14 -29.17 -6.81
C LEU A 276 -6.63 -30.09 -7.92
N VAL A 277 -6.33 -29.53 -9.07
CA VAL A 277 -5.49 -30.15 -10.10
C VAL A 277 -4.12 -29.50 -10.06
N ALA A 278 -3.07 -30.30 -9.90
CA ALA A 278 -1.68 -29.85 -9.82
C ALA A 278 -0.86 -30.41 -11.00
N LEU A 279 -0.34 -29.53 -11.82
CA LEU A 279 0.58 -29.83 -12.92
C LEU A 279 1.99 -29.39 -12.51
N THR A 280 2.71 -30.27 -11.83
CA THR A 280 4.01 -29.92 -11.24
C THR A 280 5.18 -30.56 -11.97
N LEU A 281 6.33 -29.92 -11.88
CA LEU A 281 7.60 -30.49 -12.35
C LEU A 281 7.92 -31.79 -11.61
N PRO A 282 8.54 -32.78 -12.27
CA PRO A 282 9.14 -33.94 -11.60
C PRO A 282 10.13 -33.54 -10.51
N GLU A 283 10.31 -34.39 -9.49
CA GLU A 283 11.14 -34.09 -8.32
C GLU A 283 12.59 -33.72 -8.64
N ASP A 284 13.16 -34.32 -9.69
CA ASP A 284 14.50 -34.01 -10.19
C ASP A 284 14.60 -32.62 -10.82
N GLN A 285 13.51 -32.12 -11.41
CA GLN A 285 13.44 -30.81 -12.04
C GLN A 285 13.03 -29.67 -11.09
N LYS A 286 12.44 -29.97 -9.94
CA LYS A 286 12.11 -28.95 -8.91
C LYS A 286 13.33 -28.24 -8.32
N LYS A 287 14.54 -28.83 -8.47
CA LYS A 287 15.81 -28.29 -7.96
C LYS A 287 16.61 -27.51 -8.99
N LEU A 288 16.09 -27.36 -10.19
CA LEU A 288 16.74 -26.58 -11.26
C LEU A 288 16.82 -25.09 -10.90
N PRO A 289 17.81 -24.36 -11.44
CA PRO A 289 17.81 -22.90 -11.41
C PRO A 289 16.55 -22.32 -12.03
N GLU A 290 16.12 -21.13 -11.57
CA GLU A 290 14.83 -20.55 -11.97
C GLU A 290 14.67 -20.32 -13.48
N ASP A 291 15.74 -19.92 -14.17
CA ASP A 291 15.77 -19.77 -15.62
C ASP A 291 15.47 -21.07 -16.38
N GLN A 292 15.98 -22.20 -15.87
CA GLN A 292 15.72 -23.54 -16.43
C GLN A 292 14.32 -24.04 -16.06
N LYS A 293 13.83 -23.74 -14.84
CA LYS A 293 12.45 -24.06 -14.45
C LYS A 293 11.41 -23.38 -15.35
N ILE A 294 11.65 -22.14 -15.74
CA ILE A 294 10.75 -21.41 -16.66
C ILE A 294 10.58 -22.22 -17.97
N THR A 295 11.67 -22.71 -18.52
CA THR A 295 11.62 -23.52 -19.75
C THR A 295 10.96 -24.87 -19.52
N ALA A 296 11.25 -25.54 -18.41
CA ALA A 296 10.68 -26.85 -18.07
C ALA A 296 9.18 -26.78 -17.75
N LYS A 297 8.68 -25.65 -17.20
CA LYS A 297 7.27 -25.43 -16.91
C LYS A 297 6.41 -25.15 -18.17
N LYS A 298 6.99 -24.75 -19.29
CA LYS A 298 6.23 -24.37 -20.49
C LYS A 298 5.24 -25.42 -20.98
N PRO A 299 5.58 -26.72 -21.10
CA PRO A 299 4.63 -27.75 -21.50
C PRO A 299 3.50 -27.97 -20.46
N LEU A 300 3.76 -27.67 -19.18
CA LEU A 300 2.77 -27.75 -18.12
C LEU A 300 1.78 -26.59 -18.20
N SER A 301 2.23 -25.39 -18.58
CA SER A 301 1.35 -24.24 -18.84
C SER A 301 0.33 -24.55 -19.93
N GLU A 302 0.78 -25.04 -21.08
CA GLU A 302 -0.10 -25.38 -22.20
C GLU A 302 -1.16 -26.41 -21.81
N LYS A 303 -0.79 -27.40 -20.99
CA LYS A 303 -1.74 -28.39 -20.45
C LYS A 303 -2.69 -27.79 -19.43
N ALA A 304 -2.19 -26.91 -18.56
CA ALA A 304 -2.99 -26.21 -17.56
C ALA A 304 -4.04 -25.32 -18.23
N ASP A 305 -3.62 -24.50 -19.21
CA ASP A 305 -4.52 -23.63 -19.98
C ASP A 305 -5.60 -24.43 -20.73
N ALA A 306 -5.22 -25.57 -21.35
CA ALA A 306 -6.16 -26.43 -22.06
C ALA A 306 -7.14 -27.17 -21.14
N PHE A 307 -6.79 -27.40 -19.89
CA PHE A 307 -7.68 -27.92 -18.85
C PHE A 307 -8.60 -26.83 -18.33
N ASP A 308 -8.02 -25.70 -17.97
CA ASP A 308 -8.70 -24.54 -17.38
C ASP A 308 -9.84 -24.02 -18.27
N GLN A 309 -9.60 -23.90 -19.57
CA GLN A 309 -10.62 -23.49 -20.54
C GLN A 309 -11.88 -24.38 -20.48
N ILE A 310 -11.71 -25.69 -20.28
CA ILE A 310 -12.85 -26.63 -20.16
C ILE A 310 -13.51 -26.44 -18.78
N ALA A 311 -12.72 -26.38 -17.73
CA ALA A 311 -13.19 -26.26 -16.36
C ALA A 311 -13.95 -24.96 -16.09
N LEU A 312 -13.50 -23.83 -16.68
CA LEU A 312 -14.18 -22.54 -16.60
C LEU A 312 -15.50 -22.51 -17.38
N GLN A 313 -15.57 -23.20 -18.54
CA GLN A 313 -16.80 -23.27 -19.33
C GLN A 313 -17.88 -24.15 -18.69
N ASP A 314 -17.49 -25.28 -18.10
CA ASP A 314 -18.36 -26.16 -17.36
C ASP A 314 -17.73 -26.66 -16.06
N PRO A 315 -17.91 -25.94 -14.94
CA PRO A 315 -17.40 -26.34 -13.65
C PRO A 315 -17.80 -27.73 -13.17
N LYS A 316 -18.92 -28.28 -13.70
CA LYS A 316 -19.39 -29.64 -13.36
C LYS A 316 -18.58 -30.72 -14.06
N ALA A 317 -17.97 -30.38 -15.19
CA ALA A 317 -17.09 -31.28 -15.92
C ALA A 317 -15.66 -31.35 -15.38
N PHE A 318 -15.31 -30.63 -14.30
CA PHE A 318 -13.96 -30.49 -13.76
C PHE A 318 -13.23 -31.82 -13.58
N GLU A 319 -13.86 -32.79 -12.88
CA GLU A 319 -13.26 -34.12 -12.64
C GLU A 319 -13.12 -34.92 -13.92
N GLN A 320 -14.18 -34.89 -14.80
CA GLN A 320 -14.14 -35.60 -16.07
C GLN A 320 -13.09 -35.00 -17.01
N ALA A 321 -13.01 -33.68 -17.09
CA ALA A 321 -11.99 -32.98 -17.89
C ALA A 321 -10.57 -33.30 -17.41
N ALA A 322 -10.35 -33.36 -16.11
CA ALA A 322 -9.08 -33.77 -15.54
C ALA A 322 -8.72 -35.21 -15.96
N LYS A 323 -9.66 -36.13 -15.81
CA LYS A 323 -9.49 -37.55 -16.22
C LYS A 323 -9.18 -37.70 -17.70
N ASP A 324 -9.88 -36.96 -18.56
CA ASP A 324 -9.70 -37.00 -20.02
C ASP A 324 -8.33 -36.46 -20.44
N LYS A 325 -7.75 -35.56 -19.62
CA LYS A 325 -6.41 -35.02 -19.80
C LYS A 325 -5.31 -35.80 -19.06
N GLY A 326 -5.66 -36.89 -18.36
CA GLY A 326 -4.73 -37.68 -17.56
C GLY A 326 -4.20 -36.94 -16.34
N LEU A 327 -5.00 -36.03 -15.77
CA LEU A 327 -4.67 -35.25 -14.58
C LEU A 327 -5.37 -35.84 -13.36
N GLU A 328 -4.69 -35.74 -12.21
CA GLU A 328 -5.24 -36.21 -10.93
C GLU A 328 -5.94 -35.05 -10.22
N VAL A 329 -7.15 -35.32 -9.72
CA VAL A 329 -7.89 -34.38 -8.88
C VAL A 329 -7.70 -34.76 -7.42
N GLN A 330 -7.20 -33.83 -6.63
CA GLN A 330 -7.10 -33.97 -5.17
C GLN A 330 -8.21 -33.13 -4.53
N GLN A 331 -8.94 -33.74 -3.58
CA GLN A 331 -9.94 -33.00 -2.82
C GLN A 331 -9.43 -32.76 -1.40
N THR A 332 -9.55 -31.53 -0.91
CA THR A 332 -9.19 -31.16 0.46
C THR A 332 -10.26 -31.58 1.45
N ASP A 333 -9.92 -31.69 2.73
CA ASP A 333 -10.89 -31.57 3.80
C ASP A 333 -11.36 -30.12 3.95
N PHE A 334 -12.30 -29.86 4.89
CA PHE A 334 -12.63 -28.49 5.24
C PHE A 334 -11.46 -27.82 5.94
N PHE A 335 -11.05 -26.67 5.43
CA PHE A 335 -9.95 -25.88 5.96
C PHE A 335 -10.35 -24.42 6.16
N THR A 336 -9.60 -23.72 6.99
CA THR A 336 -9.72 -22.26 7.18
C THR A 336 -8.51 -21.55 6.59
N GLN A 337 -8.59 -20.25 6.47
CA GLN A 337 -7.46 -19.45 5.98
C GLN A 337 -6.22 -19.56 6.89
N THR A 338 -6.44 -19.72 8.20
CA THR A 338 -5.37 -19.83 9.21
C THR A 338 -4.92 -21.26 9.49
N ALA A 339 -5.72 -22.26 9.10
CA ALA A 339 -5.40 -23.67 9.18
C ALA A 339 -5.71 -24.33 7.83
N PRO A 340 -4.87 -24.10 6.80
CA PRO A 340 -5.07 -24.62 5.46
C PRO A 340 -4.82 -26.11 5.37
N ASP A 341 -5.45 -26.76 4.38
CA ASP A 341 -5.17 -28.15 4.05
C ASP A 341 -3.75 -28.32 3.51
N LYS A 342 -3.17 -29.50 3.76
CA LYS A 342 -1.77 -29.83 3.37
C LYS A 342 -1.53 -29.71 1.88
N ALA A 343 -2.52 -30.00 1.03
CA ALA A 343 -2.42 -29.89 -0.41
C ALA A 343 -2.21 -28.45 -0.89
N LEU A 344 -2.66 -27.47 -0.11
CA LEU A 344 -2.54 -26.03 -0.43
C LEU A 344 -1.28 -25.38 0.13
N LEU A 345 -0.55 -26.05 1.01
CA LEU A 345 0.67 -25.51 1.63
C LEU A 345 1.86 -25.44 0.66
N VAL A 346 1.75 -26.05 -0.51
CA VAL A 346 2.79 -26.03 -1.55
C VAL A 346 3.02 -24.65 -2.14
N ASP A 347 2.00 -23.78 -2.10
CA ASP A 347 2.12 -22.38 -2.50
C ASP A 347 1.07 -21.50 -1.77
N PRO A 348 1.48 -20.41 -1.10
CA PRO A 348 0.53 -19.52 -0.41
C PRO A 348 -0.52 -18.86 -1.33
N ALA A 349 -0.26 -18.79 -2.65
CA ALA A 349 -1.24 -18.28 -3.61
C ALA A 349 -2.49 -19.17 -3.68
N LEU A 350 -2.35 -20.48 -3.49
CA LEU A 350 -3.47 -21.42 -3.53
C LEU A 350 -4.48 -21.15 -2.42
N ILE A 351 -4.00 -20.84 -1.21
CA ILE A 351 -4.86 -20.51 -0.07
C ILE A 351 -5.65 -19.24 -0.38
N ARG A 352 -4.97 -18.18 -0.86
CA ARG A 352 -5.64 -16.92 -1.22
C ARG A 352 -6.69 -17.13 -2.30
N GLN A 353 -6.35 -17.88 -3.36
CA GLN A 353 -7.28 -18.14 -4.44
C GLN A 353 -8.47 -19.02 -4.01
N ALA A 354 -8.24 -20.03 -3.17
CA ALA A 354 -9.32 -20.83 -2.63
C ALA A 354 -10.38 -19.98 -1.88
N PHE A 355 -9.96 -18.88 -1.22
CA PHE A 355 -10.86 -17.95 -0.54
C PHE A 355 -11.44 -16.85 -1.43
N ASN A 356 -10.94 -16.69 -2.66
CA ASN A 356 -11.53 -15.80 -3.66
C ASN A 356 -12.64 -16.47 -4.51
N LEU A 357 -12.67 -17.80 -4.55
CA LEU A 357 -13.69 -18.52 -5.30
C LEU A 357 -15.09 -18.28 -4.72
N THR A 358 -16.08 -18.23 -5.58
CA THR A 358 -17.48 -18.05 -5.20
C THR A 358 -18.36 -19.12 -5.87
N SER A 359 -19.61 -19.25 -5.45
CA SER A 359 -20.57 -20.14 -6.11
C SER A 359 -20.88 -19.74 -7.55
N GLU A 360 -20.69 -18.45 -7.90
CA GLU A 360 -20.87 -17.93 -9.26
C GLU A 360 -19.62 -18.19 -10.12
N ASN A 361 -18.45 -18.10 -9.53
CA ASN A 361 -17.15 -18.36 -10.15
C ASN A 361 -16.40 -19.43 -9.34
N PRO A 362 -16.82 -20.71 -9.46
CA PRO A 362 -16.29 -21.76 -8.59
C PRO A 362 -14.94 -22.32 -9.02
N VAL A 363 -14.44 -22.01 -10.22
CA VAL A 363 -13.14 -22.45 -10.74
C VAL A 363 -12.21 -21.26 -10.81
N SER A 364 -10.93 -21.45 -10.42
CA SER A 364 -9.90 -20.41 -10.55
C SER A 364 -9.36 -20.39 -11.97
N ASP A 365 -8.83 -19.26 -12.40
CA ASP A 365 -7.84 -19.23 -13.48
C ASP A 365 -6.61 -20.07 -13.11
N VAL A 366 -5.76 -20.38 -14.10
CA VAL A 366 -4.50 -21.07 -13.87
C VAL A 366 -3.63 -20.28 -12.88
N ILE A 367 -3.23 -20.90 -11.79
CA ILE A 367 -2.37 -20.34 -10.76
C ILE A 367 -0.93 -20.81 -11.03
N GLU A 368 -0.05 -19.87 -11.34
CA GLU A 368 1.38 -20.18 -11.45
C GLU A 368 2.02 -20.22 -10.06
N GLY A 369 2.62 -21.36 -9.74
CA GLY A 369 3.45 -21.53 -8.55
C GLY A 369 4.92 -21.78 -8.88
N SER A 370 5.73 -21.89 -7.84
CA SER A 370 7.19 -22.07 -7.98
C SER A 370 7.58 -23.30 -8.81
N ASN A 371 6.82 -24.39 -8.68
CA ASN A 371 7.17 -25.68 -9.29
C ASN A 371 6.15 -26.19 -10.31
N GLY A 372 5.20 -25.39 -10.74
CA GLY A 372 4.16 -25.81 -11.70
C GLY A 372 2.96 -24.91 -11.71
N TYR A 373 1.85 -25.45 -12.23
CA TYR A 373 0.58 -24.76 -12.39
C TYR A 373 -0.52 -25.51 -11.65
N TYR A 374 -1.49 -24.75 -11.16
CA TYR A 374 -2.57 -25.29 -10.35
C TYR A 374 -3.90 -24.69 -10.81
N VAL A 375 -4.96 -25.49 -10.73
CA VAL A 375 -6.34 -25.03 -10.92
C VAL A 375 -7.18 -25.53 -9.75
N LEU A 376 -7.94 -24.63 -9.14
CA LEU A 376 -8.78 -24.89 -7.99
C LEU A 376 -10.26 -24.86 -8.40
N LYS A 377 -11.06 -25.73 -7.79
CA LYS A 377 -12.52 -25.67 -7.87
C LYS A 377 -13.12 -25.69 -6.48
N LEU A 378 -14.00 -24.75 -6.22
CA LEU A 378 -14.77 -24.68 -4.98
C LEU A 378 -15.81 -25.81 -4.95
N VAL A 379 -15.74 -26.64 -3.91
CA VAL A 379 -16.71 -27.71 -3.67
C VAL A 379 -17.78 -27.24 -2.72
N GLN A 380 -17.37 -26.67 -1.58
CA GLN A 380 -18.31 -26.26 -0.53
C GLN A 380 -17.73 -25.12 0.30
N VAL A 381 -18.63 -24.26 0.78
CA VAL A 381 -18.34 -23.20 1.75
C VAL A 381 -19.22 -23.41 2.97
N GLU A 382 -18.61 -23.45 4.14
CA GLU A 382 -19.27 -23.24 5.42
C GLU A 382 -19.05 -21.78 5.82
N PRO A 383 -20.04 -20.91 5.69
CA PRO A 383 -19.85 -19.49 5.98
C PRO A 383 -19.57 -19.25 7.46
N SER A 384 -18.85 -18.19 7.75
CA SER A 384 -18.68 -17.69 9.11
C SER A 384 -20.05 -17.45 9.75
N LYS A 385 -20.23 -17.93 10.96
CA LYS A 385 -21.46 -17.74 11.75
C LYS A 385 -21.13 -17.13 13.10
N GLN A 386 -22.07 -16.36 13.63
CA GLN A 386 -22.00 -15.88 15.00
C GLN A 386 -21.98 -17.09 15.95
N LEU A 387 -20.93 -17.18 16.77
CA LEU A 387 -20.86 -18.18 17.84
C LEU A 387 -21.79 -17.78 18.97
N THR A 388 -22.40 -18.75 19.62
CA THR A 388 -23.08 -18.55 20.90
C THR A 388 -22.03 -18.33 22.01
N PHE A 389 -22.46 -17.84 23.18
CA PHE A 389 -21.56 -17.68 24.31
C PHE A 389 -20.87 -19.02 24.68
N ASP A 390 -21.63 -20.12 24.68
CA ASP A 390 -21.09 -21.43 25.03
C ASP A 390 -20.06 -21.92 24.01
N GLU A 391 -20.30 -21.68 22.72
CA GLU A 391 -19.34 -22.01 21.65
C GLU A 391 -18.08 -21.12 21.69
N ALA A 392 -18.20 -19.87 22.15
CA ALA A 392 -17.09 -18.91 22.20
C ALA A 392 -16.44 -18.82 23.58
N LYS A 393 -16.94 -19.53 24.59
CA LYS A 393 -16.59 -19.33 26.01
C LYS A 393 -15.08 -19.32 26.26
N ASP A 394 -14.34 -20.27 25.71
CA ASP A 394 -12.90 -20.36 25.91
C ASP A 394 -12.16 -19.17 25.26
N GLN A 395 -12.60 -18.74 24.08
CA GLN A 395 -12.04 -17.57 23.39
C GLN A 395 -12.34 -16.28 24.17
N VAL A 396 -13.56 -16.14 24.66
CA VAL A 396 -14.00 -15.00 25.47
C VAL A 396 -13.17 -14.90 26.76
N ILE A 397 -13.02 -16.03 27.48
CA ILE A 397 -12.24 -16.08 28.72
C ILE A 397 -10.77 -15.77 28.44
N ALA A 398 -10.18 -16.37 27.39
CA ALA A 398 -8.79 -16.12 27.04
C ALA A 398 -8.54 -14.65 26.68
N GLN A 399 -9.41 -14.05 25.87
CA GLN A 399 -9.28 -12.65 25.46
C GLN A 399 -9.49 -11.71 26.65
N LEU A 400 -10.53 -11.90 27.45
CA LEU A 400 -10.79 -11.07 28.63
C LEU A 400 -9.68 -11.21 29.67
N LYS A 401 -9.17 -12.42 29.88
CA LYS A 401 -8.02 -12.65 30.76
C LYS A 401 -6.79 -11.90 30.25
N GLY A 402 -6.50 -11.95 28.95
CA GLY A 402 -5.39 -11.20 28.34
C GLY A 402 -5.52 -9.69 28.56
N GLU A 403 -6.71 -9.13 28.34
CA GLU A 403 -6.97 -7.71 28.58
C GLU A 403 -6.80 -7.30 30.05
N LYS A 404 -7.29 -8.13 30.98
CA LYS A 404 -7.11 -7.90 32.42
C LYS A 404 -5.64 -8.00 32.84
N VAL A 405 -4.89 -8.96 32.31
CA VAL A 405 -3.44 -9.11 32.54
C VAL A 405 -2.69 -7.89 32.05
N ALA A 406 -2.96 -7.44 30.83
CA ALA A 406 -2.33 -6.25 30.26
C ALA A 406 -2.66 -4.98 31.10
N ALA A 407 -3.90 -4.83 31.56
CA ALA A 407 -4.31 -3.73 32.42
C ALA A 407 -3.63 -3.77 33.80
N ALA A 408 -3.55 -4.94 34.42
CA ALA A 408 -2.86 -5.13 35.69
C ALA A 408 -1.35 -4.84 35.58
N LEU A 409 -0.71 -5.34 34.51
CA LEU A 409 0.68 -5.03 34.19
C LEU A 409 0.91 -3.52 34.04
N GLN A 410 0.10 -2.88 33.20
CA GLN A 410 0.22 -1.45 32.94
C GLN A 410 0.05 -0.61 34.21
N ALA A 411 -0.92 -0.96 35.04
CA ALA A 411 -1.14 -0.31 36.32
C ALA A 411 0.07 -0.47 37.26
N LYS A 412 0.59 -1.70 37.39
CA LYS A 412 1.74 -1.98 38.23
C LYS A 412 3.02 -1.35 37.70
N ALA A 413 3.27 -1.41 36.41
CA ALA A 413 4.43 -0.78 35.79
C ALA A 413 4.39 0.74 35.97
N LYS A 414 3.21 1.35 35.85
CA LYS A 414 3.02 2.79 36.13
C LYS A 414 3.29 3.12 37.59
N GLU A 415 2.74 2.35 38.54
CA GLU A 415 3.00 2.51 39.98
C GLU A 415 4.50 2.46 40.29
N VAL A 416 5.20 1.45 39.75
CA VAL A 416 6.64 1.27 39.93
C VAL A 416 7.41 2.45 39.35
N ARG A 417 7.09 2.86 38.14
CA ARG A 417 7.69 4.04 37.50
C ARG A 417 7.53 5.28 38.35
N ASP A 418 6.32 5.57 38.78
CA ASP A 418 6.01 6.78 39.55
C ASP A 418 6.72 6.74 40.92
N LYS A 419 6.83 5.57 41.56
CA LYS A 419 7.59 5.37 42.80
C LYS A 419 9.08 5.63 42.60
N ILE A 420 9.69 5.10 41.53
CA ILE A 420 11.11 5.31 41.21
C ILE A 420 11.38 6.79 40.96
N LEU A 421 10.55 7.46 40.18
CA LEU A 421 10.72 8.88 39.86
C LEU A 421 10.43 9.84 41.02
N SER A 422 9.78 9.37 42.07
CA SER A 422 9.57 10.17 43.30
C SER A 422 10.80 10.23 44.21
N ASP A 423 11.74 9.29 44.06
CA ASP A 423 13.00 9.26 44.82
C ASP A 423 14.04 10.17 44.14
N LYS A 424 14.00 11.46 44.48
CA LYS A 424 14.86 12.49 43.85
C LYS A 424 16.31 12.41 44.23
N ASP A 425 16.66 11.68 45.29
CA ASP A 425 18.02 11.59 45.85
C ASP A 425 18.81 10.40 45.32
N ALA A 426 18.15 9.45 44.63
CA ALA A 426 18.77 8.28 44.07
C ALA A 426 18.82 8.35 42.55
N ASP A 427 19.92 7.83 41.95
CA ASP A 427 19.89 7.55 40.51
C ASP A 427 18.82 6.46 40.19
N PHE A 428 18.39 6.43 38.94
CA PHE A 428 17.30 5.55 38.51
C PHE A 428 17.54 4.08 38.87
N VAL A 429 18.76 3.59 38.68
CA VAL A 429 19.10 2.17 38.94
C VAL A 429 18.96 1.85 40.44
N LYS A 430 19.51 2.69 41.31
CA LYS A 430 19.40 2.52 42.78
C LYS A 430 17.95 2.67 43.27
N ALA A 431 17.20 3.62 42.70
CA ALA A 431 15.79 3.80 43.05
C ALA A 431 14.96 2.57 42.61
N ALA A 432 15.25 1.99 41.46
CA ALA A 432 14.62 0.75 40.99
C ALA A 432 14.95 -0.47 41.89
N GLU A 433 16.22 -0.63 42.29
CA GLU A 433 16.65 -1.69 43.21
C GLU A 433 15.97 -1.55 44.58
N LYS A 434 15.87 -0.36 45.11
CA LYS A 434 15.14 -0.05 46.35
C LYS A 434 13.63 -0.34 46.21
N ALA A 435 13.08 -0.19 45.02
CA ALA A 435 11.70 -0.56 44.72
C ALA A 435 11.50 -2.08 44.50
N GLY A 436 12.58 -2.87 44.50
CA GLY A 436 12.57 -4.32 44.32
C GLY A 436 12.73 -4.79 42.89
N TYR A 437 13.16 -3.93 41.99
CA TYR A 437 13.36 -4.25 40.58
C TYR A 437 14.85 -4.10 40.20
N LYS A 438 15.36 -5.05 39.44
CA LYS A 438 16.73 -5.01 38.91
C LYS A 438 16.68 -4.60 37.45
N PRO A 439 17.08 -3.35 37.11
CA PRO A 439 17.11 -2.93 35.72
C PRO A 439 18.15 -3.71 34.90
N GLU A 440 17.79 -4.03 33.66
CA GLU A 440 18.73 -4.48 32.64
C GLU A 440 19.48 -3.26 32.10
N THR A 441 20.80 -3.35 32.00
CA THR A 441 21.65 -2.29 31.44
C THR A 441 22.44 -2.85 30.25
N PRO A 442 21.84 -2.94 29.07
CA PRO A 442 22.53 -3.43 27.89
C PRO A 442 23.70 -2.51 27.50
N ALA A 443 24.60 -3.02 26.66
CA ALA A 443 25.68 -2.21 26.11
C ALA A 443 25.12 -0.97 25.40
N PRO A 444 25.82 0.18 25.41
CA PRO A 444 25.36 1.39 24.72
C PRO A 444 25.09 1.13 23.25
N PHE A 445 23.93 1.55 22.75
CA PHE A 445 23.53 1.38 21.37
C PHE A 445 22.81 2.63 20.82
N ALA A 446 22.79 2.77 19.50
CA ALA A 446 21.99 3.75 18.77
C ALA A 446 20.77 3.06 18.13
N LEU A 447 19.70 3.80 17.85
CA LEU A 447 18.52 3.24 17.21
C LEU A 447 18.79 2.66 15.81
N GLY A 448 19.78 3.21 15.09
CA GLY A 448 20.26 2.70 13.80
C GLY A 448 21.24 1.52 13.90
N ASP A 449 21.62 1.08 15.10
CA ASP A 449 22.57 -0.03 15.27
C ASP A 449 21.88 -1.39 15.09
N GLU A 450 22.12 -2.02 13.94
CA GLU A 450 21.52 -3.31 13.60
C GLU A 450 21.97 -4.47 14.49
N SER A 451 23.09 -4.32 15.21
CA SER A 451 23.60 -5.32 16.14
C SER A 451 22.86 -5.33 17.49
N ALA A 452 22.15 -4.25 17.82
CA ALA A 452 21.37 -4.13 19.04
C ALA A 452 20.00 -4.81 18.90
N ASP A 453 19.35 -5.08 20.03
CA ASP A 453 18.03 -5.73 20.09
C ASP A 453 17.01 -5.00 19.19
N ARG A 454 16.60 -5.69 18.13
CA ARG A 454 15.67 -5.17 17.13
C ARG A 454 14.30 -4.85 17.71
N GLU A 455 13.77 -5.72 18.57
CA GLU A 455 12.44 -5.55 19.16
C GLU A 455 12.40 -4.30 20.04
N LEU A 456 13.42 -4.12 20.87
CA LEU A 456 13.60 -2.91 21.69
C LEU A 456 13.68 -1.66 20.82
N ARG A 457 14.56 -1.64 19.81
CA ARG A 457 14.74 -0.48 18.92
C ARG A 457 13.44 -0.08 18.20
N VAL A 458 12.75 -1.08 17.64
CA VAL A 458 11.46 -0.86 16.96
C VAL A 458 10.42 -0.33 17.95
N SER A 459 10.35 -0.90 19.16
CA SER A 459 9.40 -0.44 20.19
C SER A 459 9.68 1.01 20.63
N LEU A 460 10.94 1.38 20.77
CA LEU A 460 11.32 2.77 21.10
C LEU A 460 10.91 3.76 20.00
N LEU A 461 11.16 3.40 18.73
CA LEU A 461 10.78 4.20 17.56
C LEU A 461 9.25 4.33 17.43
N MET A 462 8.52 3.21 17.47
CA MET A 462 7.06 3.19 17.28
C MET A 462 6.33 3.97 18.38
N ASN A 463 6.84 3.95 19.61
CA ASN A 463 6.26 4.67 20.73
C ASN A 463 6.78 6.10 20.86
N LYS A 464 7.62 6.57 19.94
CA LYS A 464 8.21 7.93 19.95
C LYS A 464 8.78 8.31 21.33
N VAL A 465 9.58 7.39 21.88
CA VAL A 465 10.12 7.57 23.23
C VAL A 465 11.07 8.74 23.26
N ASP A 466 10.92 9.59 24.26
CA ASP A 466 11.92 10.61 24.57
C ASP A 466 13.20 9.90 25.05
N LEU A 467 14.28 10.10 24.28
CA LEU A 467 15.57 9.47 24.50
C LEU A 467 16.62 10.47 25.00
N ASP A 468 16.21 11.60 25.54
CA ASP A 468 17.15 12.54 26.14
C ASP A 468 17.75 11.95 27.43
N GLU A 469 18.98 12.38 27.74
CA GLU A 469 19.67 11.95 28.95
C GLU A 469 18.85 12.30 30.19
N GLY A 470 18.63 11.32 31.05
CA GLY A 470 17.77 11.43 32.23
C GLY A 470 16.27 11.22 31.95
N ALA A 471 15.84 11.11 30.70
CA ALA A 471 14.44 10.86 30.36
C ALA A 471 14.02 9.43 30.75
N THR A 472 12.77 9.29 31.18
CA THR A 472 12.14 7.99 31.49
C THR A 472 10.86 7.82 30.68
N SER A 473 10.78 6.75 29.92
CA SER A 473 9.59 6.45 29.10
C SER A 473 8.32 6.29 29.92
N LYS A 474 7.17 6.41 29.27
CA LYS A 474 5.93 5.77 29.75
C LYS A 474 6.11 4.26 29.69
N VAL A 475 5.15 3.51 30.22
CA VAL A 475 5.09 2.06 30.04
C VAL A 475 4.89 1.76 28.56
N ILE A 476 5.79 1.00 27.98
CA ILE A 476 5.70 0.48 26.61
C ILE A 476 5.26 -0.96 26.71
N THR A 477 4.21 -1.34 26.00
CA THR A 477 3.70 -2.72 25.95
C THR A 477 4.14 -3.42 24.68
N ASP A 478 4.46 -4.70 24.80
CA ASP A 478 4.78 -5.63 23.71
C ASP A 478 3.95 -6.92 23.83
N GLN A 479 4.20 -7.90 22.96
CA GLN A 479 3.48 -9.18 22.98
C GLN A 479 3.72 -9.99 24.26
N ASN A 480 4.88 -9.84 24.89
CA ASN A 480 5.32 -10.62 26.04
C ASN A 480 5.05 -9.92 27.38
N GLY A 481 4.68 -8.64 27.32
CA GLY A 481 4.44 -7.85 28.54
C GLY A 481 4.58 -6.35 28.33
N GLY A 482 5.50 -5.75 29.07
CA GLY A 482 5.79 -4.33 28.94
C GLY A 482 7.11 -3.97 29.62
N PHE A 483 7.59 -2.77 29.33
CA PHE A 483 8.82 -2.27 29.91
C PHE A 483 8.84 -0.74 30.06
N ILE A 484 9.76 -0.28 30.88
CA ILE A 484 10.11 1.12 31.08
C ILE A 484 11.57 1.28 30.73
N VAL A 485 11.91 2.30 29.97
CA VAL A 485 13.29 2.66 29.64
C VAL A 485 13.64 3.99 30.29
N HIS A 486 14.79 4.05 30.91
CA HIS A 486 15.43 5.28 31.36
C HIS A 486 16.77 5.45 30.68
N VAL A 487 17.05 6.62 30.14
CA VAL A 487 18.33 6.94 29.50
C VAL A 487 19.30 7.44 30.56
N ILE A 488 20.25 6.59 30.97
CA ILE A 488 21.25 6.97 31.98
C ILE A 488 22.20 8.04 31.43
N LYS A 489 22.63 7.82 30.18
CA LYS A 489 23.65 8.67 29.54
C LYS A 489 23.51 8.58 28.02
N LYS A 490 23.84 9.67 27.36
CA LYS A 490 24.09 9.68 25.89
C LYS A 490 25.58 9.93 25.63
N ASP A 491 26.16 9.21 24.71
CA ASP A 491 27.50 9.45 24.27
C ASP A 491 27.55 10.76 23.45
N PRO A 492 28.68 11.45 23.40
CA PRO A 492 28.85 12.59 22.50
C PRO A 492 28.57 12.20 21.05
N VAL A 493 28.00 13.13 20.28
CA VAL A 493 27.80 12.94 18.85
C VAL A 493 29.14 12.75 18.14
N ASP A 494 29.24 11.79 17.27
CA ASP A 494 30.38 11.64 16.38
C ASP A 494 30.30 12.73 15.28
N GLU A 495 30.90 13.87 15.54
CA GLU A 495 30.87 15.02 14.64
C GLU A 495 31.51 14.71 13.28
N LYS A 496 32.54 13.85 13.24
CA LYS A 496 33.15 13.44 11.97
C LYS A 496 32.17 12.65 11.12
N LYS A 497 31.51 11.68 11.72
CA LYS A 497 30.46 10.89 11.06
C LYS A 497 29.29 11.78 10.65
N TYR A 498 28.87 12.72 11.50
CA TYR A 498 27.82 13.68 11.17
C TYR A 498 28.14 14.47 9.91
N GLU A 499 29.34 15.05 9.82
CA GLU A 499 29.74 15.83 8.65
C GLU A 499 29.92 14.98 7.38
N GLU A 500 30.34 13.73 7.52
CA GLU A 500 30.40 12.77 6.39
C GLU A 500 29.00 12.42 5.90
N ASP A 501 28.11 12.02 6.78
CA ASP A 501 26.73 11.66 6.44
C ASP A 501 25.93 12.87 5.92
N LYS A 502 26.18 14.06 6.47
CA LYS A 502 25.59 15.31 5.99
C LYS A 502 25.91 15.57 4.52
N LYS A 503 27.15 15.34 4.08
CA LYS A 503 27.54 15.54 2.67
C LYS A 503 26.77 14.66 1.70
N THR A 504 26.34 13.48 2.14
CA THR A 504 25.68 12.50 1.29
C THR A 504 24.15 12.48 1.45
N ALA A 505 23.64 12.67 2.66
CA ALA A 505 22.24 12.50 2.99
C ALA A 505 21.45 13.81 3.07
N TYR A 506 22.09 14.94 3.41
CA TYR A 506 21.40 16.22 3.57
C TYR A 506 20.77 16.71 2.26
N GLY A 507 21.43 16.49 1.12
CA GLY A 507 20.86 16.82 -0.20
C GLY A 507 19.55 16.08 -0.43
N GLN A 508 19.53 14.77 -0.18
CA GLN A 508 18.32 13.95 -0.34
C GLN A 508 17.21 14.36 0.63
N ALA A 509 17.57 14.66 1.90
CA ALA A 509 16.60 15.16 2.89
C ALA A 509 15.98 16.50 2.45
N ASN A 510 16.81 17.38 1.91
CA ASN A 510 16.36 18.68 1.38
C ASN A 510 15.41 18.50 0.16
N ASP A 511 15.74 17.60 -0.76
CA ASP A 511 14.90 17.33 -1.93
C ASP A 511 13.54 16.75 -1.53
N GLN A 512 13.51 15.83 -0.57
CA GLN A 512 12.27 15.25 -0.06
C GLN A 512 11.45 16.27 0.72
N TYR A 513 12.08 17.11 1.51
CA TYR A 513 11.42 18.23 2.20
C TYR A 513 10.81 19.21 1.21
N ALA A 514 11.54 19.58 0.17
CA ALA A 514 11.04 20.41 -0.92
C ALA A 514 9.83 19.76 -1.63
N ALA A 515 9.91 18.47 -1.92
CA ALA A 515 8.81 17.72 -2.52
C ALA A 515 7.57 17.66 -1.62
N ALA A 516 7.76 17.49 -0.29
CA ALA A 516 6.65 17.49 0.66
C ALA A 516 5.96 18.87 0.72
N ILE A 517 6.73 19.96 0.84
CA ILE A 517 6.19 21.33 0.83
C ILE A 517 5.45 21.59 -0.49
N PHE A 518 6.04 21.21 -1.62
CA PHE A 518 5.39 21.37 -2.91
C PHE A 518 4.08 20.58 -3.01
N SER A 519 4.04 19.36 -2.49
CA SER A 519 2.84 18.52 -2.47
C SER A 519 1.72 19.15 -1.63
N GLU A 520 2.03 19.73 -0.46
CA GLU A 520 1.04 20.44 0.35
C GLU A 520 0.56 21.71 -0.34
N TRP A 521 1.45 22.49 -0.92
CA TRP A 521 1.07 23.64 -1.72
C TRP A 521 0.15 23.23 -2.89
N LEU A 522 0.45 22.13 -3.57
CA LEU A 522 -0.36 21.63 -4.67
C LEU A 522 -1.76 21.19 -4.21
N LYS A 523 -1.90 20.58 -3.02
CA LYS A 523 -3.21 20.27 -2.41
C LYS A 523 -4.04 21.56 -2.19
N VAL A 524 -3.41 22.61 -1.69
CA VAL A 524 -4.10 23.92 -1.53
C VAL A 524 -4.53 24.48 -2.88
N GLU A 525 -3.69 24.39 -3.91
CA GLU A 525 -4.05 24.84 -5.26
C GLU A 525 -5.16 23.98 -5.88
N GLN A 526 -5.18 22.67 -5.66
CA GLN A 526 -6.28 21.79 -6.07
C GLN A 526 -7.61 22.19 -5.42
N GLN A 527 -7.62 22.44 -4.12
CA GLN A 527 -8.82 22.92 -3.40
C GLN A 527 -9.30 24.27 -3.94
N ARG A 528 -8.38 25.21 -4.16
CA ARG A 528 -8.66 26.51 -4.76
C ARG A 528 -9.22 26.38 -6.17
N ALA A 529 -8.66 25.47 -6.95
CA ALA A 529 -9.06 25.23 -8.33
C ALA A 529 -10.41 24.49 -8.46
N GLY A 530 -10.92 23.90 -7.38
CA GLY A 530 -12.17 23.13 -7.39
C GLY A 530 -12.03 21.79 -8.14
N VAL A 531 -10.84 21.19 -8.15
CA VAL A 531 -10.61 19.86 -8.77
C VAL A 531 -11.46 18.82 -8.06
N PRO A 532 -12.22 17.96 -8.77
CA PRO A 532 -12.91 16.86 -8.14
C PRO A 532 -11.87 15.86 -7.59
N LEU A 533 -11.56 15.94 -6.32
CA LEU A 533 -10.72 14.96 -5.64
C LEU A 533 -11.38 13.59 -5.77
N SER A 534 -10.64 12.59 -6.22
CA SER A 534 -11.10 11.22 -6.23
C SER A 534 -11.59 10.84 -4.83
N LYS A 535 -12.67 10.05 -4.73
CA LYS A 535 -13.42 9.77 -3.48
C LYS A 535 -12.60 9.11 -2.34
N GLN A 536 -11.30 8.95 -2.49
CA GLN A 536 -10.44 8.21 -1.55
C GLN A 536 -9.79 9.05 -0.41
N GLY A 537 -9.90 10.37 -0.44
CA GLY A 537 -9.36 11.24 0.63
C GLY A 537 -10.30 11.49 1.82
N ARG A 538 -11.43 10.75 1.96
CA ARG A 538 -12.43 10.99 3.02
C ARG A 538 -12.43 10.00 4.18
N ASN A 539 -11.52 9.04 4.21
CA ASN A 539 -11.36 8.10 5.33
C ASN A 539 -9.94 8.24 5.91
N GLY A 540 -9.68 9.31 6.58
CA GLY A 540 -8.58 9.55 7.49
C GLY A 540 -9.15 10.08 8.78
#